data_53110a1716d396ff3f61816f1fc79d2b
#
_entry.id   53110a1716d396ff3f61816f1fc79d2b
#
_cell.length_a   1.000
_cell.length_b   1.000
_cell.length_c   1.000
_cell.angle_alpha   90.00
_cell.angle_beta   90.00
_cell.angle_gamma   90.00
#
_symmetry.space_group_name_H-M   'P 1'
#
loop_
_entity.id
_entity.type
_entity.pdbx_description
1 polymer ?
#
loop_
_entity_poly.entity_id
_entity_poly.type
_entity_poly.pdbx_seq_one_letter_code
_entity_poly.pdbx_strand_id
1 'polypeptide(L)'
;ATIAAAKGLTPLADIMLAQEIKEGSAEDVAKEYINEELGVKTAKEALAGAMDIVAERVSDDAELRKKLRNIFMRNGEISSKLVKTDDDGAKVYENYADYSEPVSDIKNHRILAINRGEKEGYLRVKLGIDKAFGGRVCMAAFVKDGSIFTPYVEAACADAYERLIAPSIEREVRNTLTDAANEQAIKMFEVNLRP
;
A
#
# COMPACT_ATOMS: atom_id res chain seq x y z
N ALA A 1 13.72 -7.02 1.76
CA ALA A 1 14.35 -6.80 3.07
C ALA A 1 15.08 -8.02 3.58
N THR A 2 14.54 -9.21 3.42
CA THR A 2 15.23 -10.45 3.79
C THR A 2 16.57 -10.58 3.08
N ILE A 3 16.63 -10.22 1.79
CA ILE A 3 17.86 -10.22 1.00
C ILE A 3 18.84 -9.18 1.55
N ALA A 4 18.38 -7.98 1.84
CA ALA A 4 19.20 -6.91 2.38
C ALA A 4 19.72 -7.24 3.80
N ALA A 5 18.88 -7.84 4.65
CA ALA A 5 19.30 -8.31 5.98
C ALA A 5 20.39 -9.37 5.88
N ALA A 6 20.28 -10.29 4.93
CA ALA A 6 21.30 -11.32 4.68
C ALA A 6 22.63 -10.73 4.21
N LYS A 7 22.61 -9.53 3.63
CA LYS A 7 23.81 -8.78 3.21
C LYS A 7 24.44 -7.96 4.34
N GLY A 8 23.94 -8.07 5.56
CA GLY A 8 24.48 -7.38 6.73
C GLY A 8 24.09 -5.91 6.84
N LEU A 9 23.01 -5.50 6.18
CA LEU A 9 22.59 -4.10 6.09
C LEU A 9 21.60 -3.65 7.19
N THR A 10 21.19 -4.55 8.06
CA THR A 10 20.27 -4.21 9.16
C THR A 10 20.83 -3.11 10.08
N PRO A 11 22.12 -3.14 10.52
CA PRO A 11 22.64 -2.06 11.33
C PRO A 11 22.63 -0.70 10.62
N LEU A 12 22.89 -0.67 9.30
CA LEU A 12 22.80 0.57 8.53
C LEU A 12 21.36 1.08 8.46
N ALA A 13 20.40 0.18 8.29
CA ALA A 13 18.96 0.53 8.33
C ALA A 13 18.58 1.12 9.69
N ASP A 14 19.09 0.56 10.78
CA ASP A 14 18.85 1.09 12.14
C ASP A 14 19.37 2.52 12.29
N ILE A 15 20.58 2.78 11.81
CA ILE A 15 21.19 4.11 11.82
C ILE A 15 20.38 5.08 10.94
N MET A 16 19.99 4.63 9.76
CA MET A 16 19.19 5.43 8.82
C MET A 16 17.85 5.85 9.43
N LEU A 17 17.14 4.90 9.99
CA LEU A 17 15.82 5.16 10.58
C LEU A 17 15.88 6.01 11.84
N ALA A 18 16.94 5.89 12.62
CA ALA A 18 17.17 6.70 13.83
C ALA A 18 17.31 8.20 13.50
N GLN A 19 17.87 8.53 12.33
CA GLN A 19 17.98 9.92 11.85
C GLN A 19 18.63 10.84 12.87
N GLU A 20 19.70 10.38 13.52
CA GLU A 20 20.41 11.14 14.54
C GLU A 20 21.67 11.85 14.02
N ILE A 21 22.25 11.36 12.91
CA ILE A 21 23.46 11.93 12.34
C ILE A 21 23.11 13.16 11.50
N LYS A 22 23.67 14.30 11.88
CA LYS A 22 23.36 15.59 11.26
C LYS A 22 24.46 16.12 10.34
N GLU A 23 25.68 15.63 10.49
CA GLU A 23 26.85 16.10 9.73
C GLU A 23 27.51 14.95 8.97
N GLY A 24 28.15 15.29 7.86
CA GLY A 24 28.77 14.33 6.99
C GLY A 24 27.86 13.91 5.85
N SER A 25 28.16 12.76 5.24
CA SER A 25 27.35 12.23 4.15
C SER A 25 26.87 10.81 4.46
N ALA A 26 25.67 10.51 3.96
CA ALA A 26 25.11 9.16 4.08
C ALA A 26 26.00 8.12 3.40
N GLU A 27 26.61 8.48 2.27
CA GLU A 27 27.52 7.58 1.55
C GLU A 27 28.76 7.24 2.36
N ASP A 28 29.32 8.20 3.09
CA ASP A 28 30.48 7.94 3.94
C ASP A 28 30.14 6.96 5.07
N VAL A 29 28.99 7.10 5.69
CA VAL A 29 28.51 6.14 6.69
C VAL A 29 28.32 4.78 6.06
N ALA A 30 27.73 4.72 4.88
CA ALA A 30 27.43 3.47 4.20
C ALA A 30 28.67 2.71 3.71
N LYS A 31 29.81 3.38 3.51
CA LYS A 31 31.06 2.72 3.08
C LYS A 31 31.49 1.61 4.02
N GLU A 32 31.23 1.72 5.31
CA GLU A 32 31.55 0.69 6.29
C GLU A 32 30.77 -0.60 6.10
N TYR A 33 29.69 -0.58 5.31
CA TYR A 33 28.82 -1.71 5.06
C TYR A 33 29.05 -2.35 3.68
N ILE A 34 30.04 -1.88 2.94
CA ILE A 34 30.47 -2.52 1.69
C ILE A 34 31.06 -3.88 2.02
N ASN A 35 30.55 -4.93 1.38
CA ASN A 35 31.01 -6.29 1.55
C ASN A 35 30.77 -7.06 0.25
N GLU A 36 31.82 -7.19 -0.56
CA GLU A 36 31.73 -7.84 -1.86
C GLU A 36 31.32 -9.32 -1.75
N GLU A 37 31.73 -10.00 -0.69
CA GLU A 37 31.38 -11.41 -0.47
C GLU A 37 29.86 -11.58 -0.28
N LEU A 38 29.21 -10.59 0.31
CA LEU A 38 27.76 -10.58 0.50
C LEU A 38 27.02 -9.88 -0.65
N GLY A 39 27.74 -9.41 -1.66
CA GLY A 39 27.15 -8.78 -2.83
C GLY A 39 26.87 -7.28 -2.70
N VAL A 40 27.47 -6.62 -1.70
CA VAL A 40 27.38 -5.16 -1.54
C VAL A 40 28.69 -4.54 -2.03
N LYS A 41 28.68 -3.99 -3.22
CA LYS A 41 29.91 -3.52 -3.89
C LYS A 41 30.17 -2.03 -3.72
N THR A 42 29.11 -1.24 -3.48
CA THR A 42 29.20 0.21 -3.38
C THR A 42 28.42 0.75 -2.20
N ALA A 43 28.75 1.95 -1.75
CA ALA A 43 27.98 2.67 -0.74
C ALA A 43 26.52 2.87 -1.19
N LYS A 44 26.30 3.14 -2.46
CA LYS A 44 24.96 3.30 -3.03
C LYS A 44 24.13 2.02 -2.92
N GLU A 45 24.72 0.87 -3.19
CA GLU A 45 24.06 -0.43 -3.01
C GLU A 45 23.75 -0.69 -1.54
N ALA A 46 24.64 -0.33 -0.63
CA ALA A 46 24.41 -0.44 0.81
C ALA A 46 23.23 0.42 1.25
N LEU A 47 23.16 1.67 0.79
CA LEU A 47 22.04 2.57 1.09
C LEU A 47 20.73 2.06 0.53
N ALA A 48 20.72 1.55 -0.71
CA ALA A 48 19.53 0.99 -1.32
C ALA A 48 18.99 -0.21 -0.52
N GLY A 49 19.86 -1.10 -0.08
CA GLY A 49 19.48 -2.24 0.74
C GLY A 49 18.96 -1.83 2.12
N ALA A 50 19.59 -0.83 2.74
CA ALA A 50 19.11 -0.28 4.01
C ALA A 50 17.74 0.36 3.86
N MET A 51 17.49 1.08 2.75
CA MET A 51 16.18 1.66 2.45
C MET A 51 15.10 0.60 2.29
N ASP A 52 15.41 -0.54 1.70
CA ASP A 52 14.45 -1.66 1.59
C ASP A 52 14.05 -2.17 2.97
N ILE A 53 15.00 -2.28 3.89
CA ILE A 53 14.71 -2.69 5.28
C ILE A 53 13.85 -1.64 5.98
N VAL A 54 14.19 -0.35 5.82
CA VAL A 54 13.39 0.75 6.40
C VAL A 54 11.96 0.72 5.84
N ALA A 55 11.82 0.54 4.53
CA ALA A 55 10.49 0.47 3.89
C ALA A 55 9.64 -0.65 4.49
N GLU A 56 10.22 -1.82 4.75
CA GLU A 56 9.47 -2.91 5.39
C GLU A 56 9.09 -2.59 6.82
N ARG A 57 9.96 -1.95 7.59
CA ARG A 57 9.62 -1.54 8.96
C ARG A 57 8.49 -0.52 8.98
N VAL A 58 8.50 0.44 8.06
CA VAL A 58 7.40 1.39 7.88
C VAL A 58 6.11 0.64 7.56
N SER A 59 6.18 -0.31 6.63
CA SER A 59 5.03 -1.12 6.20
C SER A 59 4.46 -1.98 7.33
N ASP A 60 5.28 -2.46 8.24
CA ASP A 60 4.86 -3.33 9.34
C ASP A 60 4.32 -2.57 10.55
N ASP A 61 4.38 -1.25 10.56
CA ASP A 61 3.94 -0.45 11.70
C ASP A 61 2.41 -0.54 11.86
N ALA A 62 1.98 -1.11 12.97
CA ALA A 62 0.55 -1.37 13.23
C ALA A 62 -0.27 -0.09 13.33
N GLU A 63 0.26 0.94 13.99
CA GLU A 63 -0.45 2.22 14.15
C GLU A 63 -0.61 2.95 12.82
N LEU A 64 0.42 2.96 11.99
CA LEU A 64 0.37 3.55 10.66
C LEU A 64 -0.65 2.82 9.79
N ARG A 65 -0.64 1.49 9.80
CA ARG A 65 -1.58 0.68 9.03
C ARG A 65 -3.02 0.93 9.45
N LYS A 66 -3.28 1.01 10.75
CA LYS A 66 -4.60 1.32 11.29
C LYS A 66 -5.07 2.70 10.83
N LYS A 67 -4.20 3.69 10.91
CA LYS A 67 -4.49 5.06 10.48
C LYS A 67 -4.85 5.10 8.99
N LEU A 68 -4.05 4.46 8.14
CA LEU A 68 -4.29 4.42 6.70
C LEU A 68 -5.56 3.64 6.35
N ARG A 69 -5.83 2.53 7.03
CA ARG A 69 -7.08 1.79 6.84
C ARG A 69 -8.30 2.67 7.12
N ASN A 70 -8.26 3.44 8.20
CA ASN A 70 -9.32 4.37 8.54
C ASN A 70 -9.46 5.49 7.51
N ILE A 71 -8.34 6.02 7.01
CA ILE A 71 -8.35 7.04 5.96
C ILE A 71 -8.95 6.48 4.67
N PHE A 72 -8.58 5.26 4.27
CA PHE A 72 -9.15 4.60 3.08
C PHE A 72 -10.66 4.42 3.22
N MET A 73 -11.14 4.01 4.39
CA MET A 73 -12.59 3.82 4.64
C MET A 73 -13.37 5.15 4.59
N ARG A 74 -12.78 6.22 5.11
CA ARG A 74 -13.47 7.53 5.19
C ARG A 74 -13.31 8.38 3.95
N ASN A 75 -12.15 8.38 3.35
CA ASN A 75 -11.78 9.30 2.27
C ASN A 75 -11.41 8.60 0.97
N GLY A 76 -11.35 7.28 0.98
CA GLY A 76 -10.98 6.51 -0.20
C GLY A 76 -12.06 6.55 -1.26
N GLU A 77 -11.63 6.21 -2.47
CA GLU A 77 -12.47 6.13 -3.64
C GLU A 77 -12.29 4.75 -4.27
N ILE A 78 -13.39 4.11 -4.67
CA ILE A 78 -13.37 2.88 -5.44
C ILE A 78 -13.72 3.21 -6.87
N SER A 79 -12.93 2.69 -7.82
CA SER A 79 -13.14 2.92 -9.24
C SER A 79 -13.06 1.63 -10.01
N SER A 80 -13.76 1.59 -11.15
CA SER A 80 -13.72 0.46 -12.05
C SER A 80 -13.64 0.92 -13.49
N LYS A 81 -12.94 0.13 -14.33
CA LYS A 81 -12.84 0.36 -15.76
C LYS A 81 -13.05 -0.95 -16.50
N LEU A 82 -13.79 -0.88 -17.60
CA LEU A 82 -14.00 -2.02 -18.48
C LEU A 82 -12.72 -2.27 -19.28
N VAL A 83 -12.17 -3.47 -19.17
CA VAL A 83 -10.91 -3.87 -19.82
C VAL A 83 -11.08 -4.96 -20.85
N LYS A 84 -12.27 -5.55 -20.93
CA LYS A 84 -12.62 -6.57 -21.92
C LYS A 84 -13.94 -6.20 -22.56
N THR A 85 -13.93 -5.96 -23.88
CA THR A 85 -15.09 -5.44 -24.63
C THR A 85 -15.49 -6.29 -25.81
N ASP A 86 -14.86 -7.43 -26.00
CA ASP A 86 -14.95 -8.26 -27.21
C ASP A 86 -16.07 -9.29 -27.19
N ASP A 87 -16.89 -9.35 -26.14
CA ASP A 87 -18.01 -10.26 -26.05
C ASP A 87 -19.26 -9.62 -25.42
N ASP A 88 -20.40 -10.32 -25.46
CA ASP A 88 -21.67 -9.84 -24.93
C ASP A 88 -21.69 -9.71 -23.42
N GLY A 89 -20.80 -10.41 -22.71
CA GLY A 89 -20.66 -10.30 -21.26
C GLY A 89 -20.27 -8.90 -20.80
N ALA A 90 -19.57 -8.15 -21.66
CA ALA A 90 -19.17 -6.79 -21.38
C ALA A 90 -20.36 -5.85 -21.12
N LYS A 91 -21.49 -6.10 -21.77
CA LYS A 91 -22.71 -5.28 -21.62
C LYS A 91 -23.28 -5.33 -20.21
N VAL A 92 -23.10 -6.45 -19.52
CA VAL A 92 -23.57 -6.63 -18.14
C VAL A 92 -22.89 -5.60 -17.21
N TYR A 93 -21.68 -5.19 -17.54
CA TYR A 93 -20.85 -4.31 -16.71
C TYR A 93 -20.73 -2.89 -17.28
N GLU A 94 -21.57 -2.48 -18.23
CA GLU A 94 -21.54 -1.12 -18.81
C GLU A 94 -21.58 0.00 -17.78
N ASN A 95 -22.40 -0.16 -16.75
CA ASN A 95 -22.54 0.83 -15.68
C ASN A 95 -21.24 1.04 -14.88
N TYR A 96 -20.32 0.11 -14.97
CA TYR A 96 -19.04 0.12 -14.27
C TYR A 96 -17.85 0.30 -15.21
N ALA A 97 -18.11 0.62 -16.48
CA ALA A 97 -17.06 0.76 -17.52
C ALA A 97 -16.10 1.92 -17.22
N ASP A 98 -16.62 2.98 -16.64
CA ASP A 98 -15.84 4.13 -16.17
C ASP A 98 -16.59 4.72 -14.96
N TYR A 99 -16.37 4.10 -13.81
CA TYR A 99 -17.16 4.35 -12.61
C TYR A 99 -16.24 4.68 -11.44
N SER A 100 -16.70 5.59 -10.60
CA SER A 100 -15.98 6.00 -9.40
C SER A 100 -16.96 6.47 -8.34
N GLU A 101 -16.73 6.08 -7.10
CA GLU A 101 -17.58 6.46 -5.98
C GLU A 101 -16.78 6.44 -4.67
N PRO A 102 -17.10 7.35 -3.72
CA PRO A 102 -16.51 7.28 -2.40
C PRO A 102 -16.77 5.94 -1.72
N VAL A 103 -15.75 5.38 -1.10
CA VAL A 103 -15.85 4.12 -0.35
C VAL A 103 -16.95 4.19 0.73
N SER A 104 -17.09 5.37 1.36
CA SER A 104 -18.09 5.59 2.42
C SER A 104 -19.55 5.54 1.92
N ASP A 105 -19.77 5.72 0.62
CA ASP A 105 -21.12 5.83 0.04
C ASP A 105 -21.55 4.59 -0.74
N ILE A 106 -20.62 3.75 -1.15
CA ILE A 106 -20.94 2.65 -2.07
C ILE A 106 -21.91 1.64 -1.46
N LYS A 107 -22.94 1.29 -2.23
CA LYS A 107 -23.95 0.32 -1.83
C LYS A 107 -23.44 -1.12 -1.97
N ASN A 108 -23.94 -2.00 -1.09
CA ASN A 108 -23.51 -3.40 -1.04
C ASN A 108 -23.71 -4.14 -2.36
N HIS A 109 -24.85 -3.94 -3.05
CA HIS A 109 -25.11 -4.59 -4.32
C HIS A 109 -24.10 -4.19 -5.42
N ARG A 110 -23.57 -2.95 -5.36
CA ARG A 110 -22.53 -2.49 -6.29
C ARG A 110 -21.18 -3.11 -6.00
N ILE A 111 -20.85 -3.28 -4.71
CA ILE A 111 -19.63 -4.01 -4.31
C ILE A 111 -19.64 -5.42 -4.90
N LEU A 112 -20.76 -6.13 -4.76
CA LEU A 112 -20.87 -7.50 -5.28
C LEU A 112 -20.81 -7.54 -6.81
N ALA A 113 -21.44 -6.58 -7.49
CA ALA A 113 -21.40 -6.49 -8.95
C ALA A 113 -19.99 -6.21 -9.47
N ILE A 114 -19.28 -5.27 -8.84
CA ILE A 114 -17.89 -4.93 -9.20
C ILE A 114 -16.97 -6.14 -8.98
N ASN A 115 -17.12 -6.83 -7.84
CA ASN A 115 -16.33 -8.02 -7.54
C ASN A 115 -16.54 -9.13 -8.59
N ARG A 116 -17.79 -9.32 -9.02
CA ARG A 116 -18.11 -10.28 -10.08
C ARG A 116 -17.45 -9.90 -11.40
N GLY A 117 -17.55 -8.63 -11.79
CA GLY A 117 -16.94 -8.13 -13.03
C GLY A 117 -15.41 -8.28 -13.03
N GLU A 118 -14.78 -8.06 -11.89
CA GLU A 118 -13.33 -8.26 -11.73
C GLU A 118 -12.97 -9.75 -11.84
N LYS A 119 -13.71 -10.61 -11.16
CA LYS A 119 -13.49 -12.05 -11.16
C LYS A 119 -13.65 -12.65 -12.56
N GLU A 120 -14.63 -12.17 -13.32
CA GLU A 120 -14.89 -12.62 -14.68
C GLU A 120 -13.94 -12.00 -15.72
N GLY A 121 -13.08 -11.09 -15.29
CA GLY A 121 -12.07 -10.46 -16.13
C GLY A 121 -12.54 -9.27 -16.97
N TYR A 122 -13.73 -8.76 -16.73
CA TYR A 122 -14.27 -7.61 -17.45
C TYR A 122 -13.86 -6.26 -16.84
N LEU A 123 -13.70 -6.19 -15.54
CA LEU A 123 -13.41 -4.95 -14.84
C LEU A 123 -12.03 -4.97 -14.19
N ARG A 124 -11.35 -3.83 -14.27
CA ARG A 124 -10.20 -3.52 -13.43
C ARG A 124 -10.68 -2.60 -12.33
N VAL A 125 -10.42 -2.99 -11.08
CA VAL A 125 -10.93 -2.27 -9.90
C VAL A 125 -9.76 -1.72 -9.09
N LYS A 126 -9.89 -0.48 -8.66
CA LYS A 126 -8.92 0.18 -7.77
C LYS A 126 -9.65 0.80 -6.60
N LEU A 127 -9.02 0.77 -5.44
CA LEU A 127 -9.52 1.42 -4.25
C LEU A 127 -8.35 2.06 -3.50
N GLY A 128 -8.48 3.32 -3.16
CA GLY A 128 -7.43 4.01 -2.42
C GLY A 128 -7.68 5.50 -2.29
N ILE A 129 -6.63 6.17 -1.88
CA ILE A 129 -6.57 7.63 -1.70
C ILE A 129 -5.51 8.19 -2.65
N ASP A 130 -5.42 9.51 -2.72
CA ASP A 130 -4.35 10.15 -3.47
C ASP A 130 -2.98 9.62 -3.00
N LYS A 131 -2.18 9.18 -3.97
CA LYS A 131 -0.88 8.54 -3.73
C LYS A 131 0.08 9.47 -2.98
N ALA A 132 0.16 10.72 -3.38
CA ALA A 132 1.03 11.69 -2.73
C ALA A 132 0.61 11.93 -1.27
N PHE A 133 -0.69 12.00 -1.02
CA PHE A 133 -1.21 12.14 0.34
C PHE A 133 -0.88 10.92 1.20
N GLY A 134 -1.06 9.71 0.68
CA GLY A 134 -0.70 8.48 1.39
C GLY A 134 0.78 8.45 1.78
N GLY A 135 1.65 8.83 0.85
CA GLY A 135 3.08 8.94 1.11
C GLY A 135 3.41 9.95 2.22
N ARG A 136 2.73 11.10 2.21
CA ARG A 136 2.92 12.11 3.27
C ARG A 136 2.47 11.61 4.64
N VAL A 137 1.41 10.82 4.72
CA VAL A 137 0.97 10.21 5.98
C VAL A 137 2.07 9.31 6.55
N CYS A 138 2.71 8.51 5.70
CA CYS A 138 3.83 7.66 6.10
C CYS A 138 5.03 8.49 6.56
N MET A 139 5.37 9.54 5.81
CA MET A 139 6.47 10.43 6.16
C MET A 139 6.25 11.13 7.49
N ALA A 140 5.03 11.59 7.75
CA ALA A 140 4.68 12.24 9.03
C ALA A 140 4.90 11.32 10.24
N ALA A 141 4.79 10.01 10.04
CA ALA A 141 4.99 9.04 11.12
C ALA A 141 6.46 8.74 11.41
N PHE A 142 7.35 8.85 10.42
CA PHE A 142 8.72 8.33 10.54
C PHE A 142 9.83 9.34 10.27
N VAL A 143 9.58 10.37 9.45
CA VAL A 143 10.64 11.30 9.05
C VAL A 143 10.95 12.28 10.15
N LYS A 144 12.25 12.44 10.44
CA LYS A 144 12.79 13.45 11.32
C LYS A 144 13.67 14.39 10.49
N ASP A 145 13.46 15.69 10.63
CA ASP A 145 14.19 16.67 9.86
C ASP A 145 15.63 16.85 10.35
N GLY A 146 16.50 17.30 9.46
CA GLY A 146 17.85 17.74 9.79
C GLY A 146 18.92 16.67 9.82
N SER A 147 18.59 15.40 9.53
CA SER A 147 19.58 14.33 9.42
C SER A 147 20.11 14.20 8.00
N ILE A 148 21.34 13.70 7.86
CA ILE A 148 21.88 13.30 6.57
C ILE A 148 21.04 12.17 5.93
N PHE A 149 20.30 11.42 6.74
CA PHE A 149 19.45 10.33 6.29
C PHE A 149 17.99 10.75 6.03
N THR A 150 17.61 11.96 6.34
CA THR A 150 16.22 12.43 6.12
C THR A 150 15.70 12.17 4.71
N PRO A 151 16.44 12.53 3.64
CA PRO A 151 15.97 12.26 2.28
C PRO A 151 15.79 10.76 1.98
N TYR A 152 16.63 9.93 2.57
CA TYR A 152 16.56 8.47 2.38
C TYR A 152 15.33 7.88 3.08
N VAL A 153 15.01 8.36 4.28
CA VAL A 153 13.81 7.92 4.99
C VAL A 153 12.55 8.42 4.29
N GLU A 154 12.56 9.65 3.78
CA GLU A 154 11.45 10.15 2.96
C GLU A 154 11.19 9.25 1.75
N ALA A 155 12.25 8.92 1.01
CA ALA A 155 12.14 8.06 -0.16
C ALA A 155 11.69 6.64 0.22
N ALA A 156 12.18 6.09 1.32
CA ALA A 156 11.77 4.79 1.83
C ALA A 156 10.29 4.77 2.24
N CYS A 157 9.79 5.85 2.85
CA CYS A 157 8.37 5.98 3.20
C CYS A 157 7.48 6.03 1.95
N ALA A 158 7.88 6.80 0.93
CA ALA A 158 7.15 6.88 -0.33
C ALA A 158 7.10 5.50 -1.02
N ASP A 159 8.20 4.79 -1.07
CA ASP A 159 8.29 3.45 -1.63
C ASP A 159 7.46 2.44 -0.83
N ALA A 160 7.56 2.49 0.50
CA ALA A 160 6.78 1.62 1.39
C ALA A 160 5.28 1.81 1.14
N TYR A 161 4.83 3.05 1.04
CA TYR A 161 3.42 3.32 0.79
C TYR A 161 2.98 2.74 -0.55
N GLU A 162 3.68 3.10 -1.63
CA GLU A 162 3.28 2.72 -2.99
C GLU A 162 3.35 1.21 -3.23
N ARG A 163 4.43 0.58 -2.79
CA ARG A 163 4.73 -0.81 -3.13
C ARG A 163 4.19 -1.82 -2.12
N LEU A 164 4.15 -1.47 -0.84
CA LEU A 164 3.83 -2.41 0.24
C LEU A 164 2.49 -2.11 0.93
N ILE A 165 2.28 -0.87 1.36
CA ILE A 165 1.13 -0.53 2.21
C ILE A 165 -0.14 -0.37 1.39
N ALA A 166 -0.13 0.48 0.36
CA ALA A 166 -1.34 0.77 -0.42
C ALA A 166 -1.98 -0.48 -1.01
N PRO A 167 -1.24 -1.39 -1.66
CA PRO A 167 -1.84 -2.63 -2.16
C PRO A 167 -2.42 -3.51 -1.06
N SER A 168 -1.78 -3.57 0.09
CA SER A 168 -2.22 -4.37 1.24
C SER A 168 -3.49 -3.80 1.88
N ILE A 169 -3.52 -2.50 2.12
CA ILE A 169 -4.68 -1.82 2.71
C ILE A 169 -5.87 -1.85 1.74
N GLU A 170 -5.62 -1.71 0.44
CA GLU A 170 -6.65 -1.86 -0.58
C GLU A 170 -7.33 -3.22 -0.48
N ARG A 171 -6.55 -4.30 -0.37
CA ARG A 171 -7.10 -5.66 -0.22
C ARG A 171 -7.91 -5.80 1.08
N GLU A 172 -7.38 -5.29 2.19
CA GLU A 172 -8.09 -5.35 3.48
C GLU A 172 -9.42 -4.62 3.44
N VAL A 173 -9.44 -3.41 2.89
CA VAL A 173 -10.67 -2.60 2.79
C VAL A 173 -11.66 -3.25 1.84
N ARG A 174 -11.21 -3.76 0.70
CA ARG A 174 -12.08 -4.49 -0.23
C ARG A 174 -12.68 -5.73 0.42
N ASN A 175 -11.90 -6.46 1.19
CA ASN A 175 -12.40 -7.63 1.92
C ASN A 175 -13.43 -7.22 2.97
N THR A 176 -13.20 -6.13 3.69
CA THR A 176 -14.15 -5.59 4.67
C THR A 176 -15.49 -5.22 4.01
N LEU A 177 -15.44 -4.53 2.88
CA LEU A 177 -16.65 -4.16 2.12
C LEU A 177 -17.38 -5.39 1.58
N THR A 178 -16.62 -6.36 1.09
CA THR A 178 -17.18 -7.61 0.56
C THR A 178 -17.85 -8.44 1.63
N ASP A 179 -17.21 -8.58 2.79
CA ASP A 179 -17.78 -9.33 3.92
C ASP A 179 -19.08 -8.68 4.42
N ALA A 180 -19.11 -7.36 4.53
CA ALA A 180 -20.32 -6.62 4.91
C ALA A 180 -21.43 -6.78 3.87
N ALA A 181 -21.10 -6.73 2.59
CA ALA A 181 -22.07 -6.91 1.50
C ALA A 181 -22.63 -8.33 1.49
N ASN A 182 -21.80 -9.34 1.68
CA ASN A 182 -22.22 -10.75 1.75
C ASN A 182 -23.11 -11.00 2.97
N GLU A 183 -22.75 -10.46 4.12
CA GLU A 183 -23.53 -10.59 5.34
C GLU A 183 -24.92 -9.99 5.18
N GLN A 184 -25.03 -8.80 4.60
CA GLN A 184 -26.31 -8.16 4.33
C GLN A 184 -27.15 -8.96 3.34
N ALA A 185 -26.55 -9.51 2.29
CA ALA A 185 -27.25 -10.34 1.30
C ALA A 185 -27.83 -11.59 1.96
N ILE A 186 -27.10 -12.24 2.85
CA ILE A 186 -27.58 -13.41 3.60
C ILE A 186 -28.75 -13.04 4.49
N LYS A 187 -28.68 -11.92 5.23
CA LYS A 187 -29.75 -11.45 6.09
C LYS A 187 -31.04 -11.15 5.30
N MET A 188 -30.93 -10.52 4.16
CA MET A 188 -32.06 -10.24 3.29
C MET A 188 -32.71 -11.54 2.77
N PHE A 189 -31.89 -12.51 2.40
CA PHE A 189 -32.37 -13.81 1.96
C PHE A 189 -33.14 -14.52 3.08
N GLU A 190 -32.62 -14.53 4.29
CA GLU A 190 -33.28 -15.11 5.48
C GLU A 190 -34.63 -14.46 5.78
N VAL A 191 -34.69 -13.13 5.71
CA VAL A 191 -35.93 -12.38 5.92
C VAL A 191 -36.99 -12.74 4.88
N ASN A 192 -36.58 -12.87 3.62
CA ASN A 192 -37.53 -13.21 2.54
C ASN A 192 -38.02 -14.65 2.57
N LEU A 193 -37.35 -15.55 3.28
CA LEU A 193 -37.79 -16.94 3.47
C LEU A 193 -38.69 -17.16 4.67
N ARG A 194 -38.82 -16.18 5.55
CA ARG A 194 -39.73 -16.28 6.71
C ARG A 194 -41.17 -16.14 6.24
N PRO A 195 -42.07 -17.06 6.68
CA PRO A 195 -43.52 -16.96 6.36
C PRO A 195 -44.17 -15.74 7.04
#